data_ea8fd7a7468e89e05da39bfa20a5409d
#
_entry.id   ea8fd7a7468e89e05da39bfa20a5409d
#
_cell.length_a   1.000
_cell.length_b   1.000
_cell.length_c   1.000
_cell.angle_alpha   90.00
_cell.angle_beta   90.00
_cell.angle_gamma   90.00
#
_symmetry.space_group_name_H-M   'P 1'
#
loop_
_entity.id
_entity.type
_entity.pdbx_description
1 polymer ?
#
loop_
_entity_poly.entity_id
_entity_poly.type
_entity_poly.pdbx_seq_one_letter_code
_entity_poly.pdbx_strand_id
1 'polypeptide(L)'
;SRGHDEWPVIEQVTKATRYSGQLAIRKTQPPTPPSSRADDARASARQAEARSVEALYPRRLILQRRSALAFDGRTALPRERFLAMLAKLHPSLPPFDAFDWPPHVHLALFVHRVEGLTPGVYVYSREASVIDEWRSLMRPEFLWEQTGDRLFLLLPTDVTWAANRISCDQAIASDGCFSLGMIARVESALRDRGEWFYRRLFW
;
A
#
# COMPACT_ATOMS: atom_id res chain seq x y z
N SER A 1 17.73 25.42 -27.13
CA SER A 1 16.36 25.19 -26.58
C SER A 1 15.98 23.77 -26.88
N ARG A 2 15.82 22.94 -25.86
CA ARG A 2 15.27 21.58 -25.98
C ARG A 2 13.79 21.75 -26.34
N GLY A 3 13.38 21.28 -27.53
CA GLY A 3 11.99 21.25 -27.93
C GLY A 3 11.17 20.50 -26.88
N HIS A 4 10.04 21.08 -26.54
CA HIS A 4 9.07 20.42 -25.68
C HIS A 4 8.36 19.39 -26.55
N ASP A 5 8.60 18.09 -26.33
CA ASP A 5 7.85 17.05 -27.03
C ASP A 5 6.40 17.12 -26.56
N GLU A 6 5.51 17.47 -27.47
CA GLU A 6 4.07 17.41 -27.22
C GLU A 6 3.62 15.95 -27.17
N TRP A 7 3.04 15.56 -26.05
CA TRP A 7 2.48 14.23 -25.86
C TRP A 7 0.94 14.29 -25.92
N PRO A 8 0.33 14.16 -27.10
CA PRO A 8 -1.13 14.27 -27.28
C PRO A 8 -1.91 13.31 -26.37
N VAL A 9 -1.34 12.15 -26.06
CA VAL A 9 -1.93 11.17 -25.15
C VAL A 9 -2.11 11.72 -23.72
N ILE A 10 -1.22 12.60 -23.27
CA ILE A 10 -1.32 13.21 -21.93
C ILE A 10 -2.55 14.13 -21.85
N GLU A 11 -2.82 14.89 -22.89
CA GLU A 11 -4.00 15.75 -22.95
C GLU A 11 -5.30 14.93 -23.00
N GLN A 12 -5.32 13.84 -23.77
CA GLN A 12 -6.46 12.93 -23.84
C GLN A 12 -6.75 12.31 -22.47
N VAL A 13 -5.72 11.75 -21.80
CA VAL A 13 -5.86 11.18 -20.46
C VAL A 13 -6.27 12.24 -19.44
N THR A 14 -5.69 13.43 -19.51
CA THR A 14 -6.05 14.55 -18.61
C THR A 14 -7.51 14.95 -18.78
N LYS A 15 -8.02 14.99 -20.01
CA LYS A 15 -9.43 15.29 -20.31
C LYS A 15 -10.34 14.16 -19.82
N ALA A 16 -10.03 12.92 -20.13
CA ALA A 16 -10.81 11.74 -19.74
C ALA A 16 -10.90 11.58 -18.22
N THR A 17 -9.81 11.90 -17.50
CA THR A 17 -9.76 11.78 -16.03
C THR A 17 -10.27 13.00 -15.27
N ARG A 18 -10.78 14.03 -15.97
CA ARG A 18 -11.35 15.21 -15.31
C ARG A 18 -12.75 14.91 -14.79
N TYR A 19 -12.93 15.00 -13.47
CA TYR A 19 -14.27 14.82 -12.88
C TYR A 19 -15.16 16.02 -13.19
N SER A 20 -16.34 15.75 -13.79
CA SER A 20 -17.32 16.77 -14.19
C SER A 20 -18.54 16.86 -13.25
N GLY A 21 -18.62 15.99 -12.24
CA GLY A 21 -19.73 15.97 -11.28
C GLY A 21 -19.44 16.77 -10.00
N GLN A 22 -20.47 17.05 -9.21
CA GLN A 22 -20.32 17.62 -7.87
C GLN A 22 -19.78 16.56 -6.91
N LEU A 23 -18.65 16.85 -6.26
CA LEU A 23 -18.16 16.04 -5.15
C LEU A 23 -19.13 16.17 -3.96
N ALA A 24 -19.89 15.12 -3.68
CA ALA A 24 -20.63 15.04 -2.44
C ALA A 24 -19.63 14.88 -1.28
N ILE A 25 -19.35 15.98 -0.60
CA ILE A 25 -18.58 15.95 0.66
C ILE A 25 -19.52 15.35 1.71
N ARG A 26 -19.34 14.07 2.01
CA ARG A 26 -20.00 13.42 3.14
C ARG A 26 -19.45 14.06 4.41
N LYS A 27 -20.24 14.88 5.07
CA LYS A 27 -19.96 15.31 6.46
C LYS A 27 -20.07 14.07 7.34
N THR A 28 -18.94 13.48 7.71
CA THR A 28 -18.89 12.46 8.74
C THR A 28 -19.28 13.12 10.06
N GLN A 29 -20.37 12.65 10.65
CA GLN A 29 -20.74 13.01 12.01
C GLN A 29 -19.66 12.46 12.96
N PRO A 30 -19.14 13.25 13.91
CA PRO A 30 -18.19 12.74 14.89
C PRO A 30 -18.84 11.61 15.70
N PRO A 31 -18.12 10.52 16.03
CA PRO A 31 -18.65 9.43 16.81
C PRO A 31 -19.08 9.91 18.19
N THR A 32 -20.26 9.48 18.62
CA THR A 32 -20.80 9.74 19.96
C THR A 32 -19.92 9.05 21.01
N PRO A 33 -19.44 9.74 22.06
CA PRO A 33 -18.57 9.12 23.05
C PRO A 33 -19.34 8.12 23.91
N PRO A 34 -18.76 6.92 24.20
CA PRO A 34 -19.34 5.98 25.16
C PRO A 34 -19.16 6.47 26.59
N SER A 35 -20.18 6.23 27.43
CA SER A 35 -20.25 6.67 28.82
C SER A 35 -19.68 5.63 29.79
N SER A 36 -18.40 5.81 30.23
CA SER A 36 -17.91 5.31 31.51
C SER A 36 -16.64 6.08 31.93
N ARG A 37 -16.64 6.58 33.17
CA ARG A 37 -16.01 7.87 33.49
C ARG A 37 -14.62 7.89 34.13
N ALA A 38 -13.93 6.79 34.41
CA ALA A 38 -12.64 6.88 35.10
C ALA A 38 -11.47 6.16 34.42
N ASP A 39 -11.69 4.98 33.88
CA ASP A 39 -10.64 4.23 33.17
C ASP A 39 -10.43 4.73 31.74
N ASP A 40 -11.50 5.26 31.14
CA ASP A 40 -11.46 5.85 29.80
C ASP A 40 -10.67 7.18 29.78
N ALA A 41 -10.67 7.94 30.85
CA ALA A 41 -9.91 9.18 30.94
C ALA A 41 -8.39 8.95 30.96
N ARG A 42 -7.92 7.86 31.62
CA ARG A 42 -6.51 7.48 31.64
C ARG A 42 -6.05 6.84 30.32
N ALA A 43 -6.90 6.02 29.70
CA ALA A 43 -6.65 5.47 28.39
C ALA A 43 -6.66 6.57 27.31
N SER A 44 -7.60 7.51 27.39
CA SER A 44 -7.71 8.67 26.49
C SER A 44 -6.54 9.64 26.67
N ALA A 45 -6.07 9.87 27.90
CA ALA A 45 -4.89 10.70 28.16
C ALA A 45 -3.60 10.06 27.61
N ARG A 46 -3.41 8.75 27.78
CA ARG A 46 -2.27 8.02 27.19
C ARG A 46 -2.34 7.97 25.67
N GLN A 47 -3.52 7.83 25.08
CA GLN A 47 -3.72 7.92 23.62
C GLN A 47 -3.53 9.36 23.10
N ALA A 48 -3.93 10.37 23.86
CA ALA A 48 -3.72 11.78 23.51
C ALA A 48 -2.23 12.16 23.61
N GLU A 49 -1.52 11.66 24.60
CA GLU A 49 -0.06 11.81 24.72
C GLU A 49 0.69 11.08 23.60
N ALA A 50 0.32 9.83 23.31
CA ALA A 50 0.88 9.08 22.18
C ALA A 50 0.59 9.78 20.83
N ARG A 51 -0.61 10.30 20.63
CA ARG A 51 -0.98 11.09 19.45
C ARG A 51 -0.26 12.44 19.39
N SER A 52 0.00 13.12 20.51
CA SER A 52 0.72 14.38 20.55
C SER A 52 2.22 14.20 20.25
N VAL A 53 2.82 13.11 20.71
CA VAL A 53 4.20 12.74 20.37
C VAL A 53 4.30 12.29 18.91
N GLU A 54 3.35 11.53 18.41
CA GLU A 54 3.30 11.10 17.02
C GLU A 54 2.98 12.25 16.04
N ALA A 55 2.17 13.23 16.47
CA ALA A 55 1.85 14.43 15.67
C ALA A 55 3.01 15.42 15.55
N LEU A 56 3.97 15.40 16.48
CA LEU A 56 5.12 16.33 16.45
C LEU A 56 6.17 15.98 15.39
N TYR A 57 6.19 14.75 14.88
CA TYR A 57 7.24 14.24 13.98
C TYR A 57 6.93 14.10 12.50
N PRO A 58 5.66 14.05 12.00
CA PRO A 58 5.41 13.77 10.58
C PRO A 58 6.10 14.77 9.65
N ARG A 59 6.02 16.06 9.94
CA ARG A 59 6.67 17.11 9.15
C ARG A 59 8.19 16.95 9.14
N ARG A 60 8.78 16.66 10.29
CA ARG A 60 10.23 16.47 10.43
C ARG A 60 10.66 15.23 9.65
N LEU A 61 9.93 14.13 9.76
CA LEU A 61 10.18 12.90 8.99
C LEU A 61 10.09 13.15 7.48
N ILE A 62 9.05 13.83 7.02
CA ILE A 62 8.89 14.18 5.60
C ILE A 62 10.05 15.03 5.10
N LEU A 63 10.47 16.05 5.86
CA LEU A 63 11.57 16.94 5.48
C LEU A 63 12.95 16.27 5.56
N GLN A 64 13.15 15.33 6.47
CA GLN A 64 14.40 14.61 6.65
C GLN A 64 14.56 13.39 5.76
N ARG A 65 13.43 12.80 5.29
CA ARG A 65 13.47 11.60 4.45
C ARG A 65 14.32 11.85 3.19
N ARG A 66 15.16 10.90 2.91
CA ARG A 66 15.91 10.81 1.64
C ARG A 66 15.68 9.43 1.03
N SER A 67 15.77 9.34 -0.29
CA SER A 67 15.84 8.05 -0.96
C SER A 67 17.17 7.40 -0.60
N ALA A 68 17.13 6.10 -0.30
CA ALA A 68 18.35 5.33 -0.13
C ALA A 68 19.06 5.22 -1.50
N LEU A 69 20.37 5.33 -1.47
CA LEU A 69 21.19 5.14 -2.68
C LEU A 69 21.63 3.68 -2.83
N ALA A 70 21.82 2.98 -1.71
CA ALA A 70 22.20 1.57 -1.66
C ALA A 70 21.75 0.96 -0.32
N PHE A 71 21.60 -0.35 -0.31
CA PHE A 71 21.47 -1.18 0.89
C PHE A 71 22.66 -2.12 1.00
N ASP A 72 22.89 -2.69 2.18
CA ASP A 72 24.03 -3.57 2.45
C ASP A 72 23.85 -5.00 1.90
N GLY A 73 22.66 -5.35 1.46
CA GLY A 73 22.34 -6.69 0.98
C GLY A 73 22.39 -7.80 2.04
N ARG A 74 22.55 -7.48 3.32
CA ARG A 74 22.81 -8.43 4.42
C ARG A 74 21.85 -8.28 5.60
N THR A 75 21.52 -7.05 5.98
CA THR A 75 20.62 -6.78 7.10
C THR A 75 19.26 -7.41 6.85
N ALA A 76 18.72 -8.11 7.85
CA ALA A 76 17.38 -8.65 7.83
C ALA A 76 16.40 -7.73 8.58
N LEU A 77 15.15 -7.77 8.18
CA LEU A 77 14.06 -7.05 8.83
C LEU A 77 13.30 -8.00 9.75
N PRO A 78 13.11 -7.67 11.05
CA PRO A 78 12.26 -8.46 11.93
C PRO A 78 10.84 -8.61 11.36
N ARG A 79 10.29 -9.84 11.45
CA ARG A 79 8.94 -10.17 10.95
C ARG A 79 7.87 -9.25 11.50
N GLU A 80 7.92 -8.96 12.79
CA GLU A 80 6.94 -8.11 13.46
C GLU A 80 6.90 -6.70 12.87
N ARG A 81 8.07 -6.15 12.55
CA ARG A 81 8.17 -4.83 11.90
C ARG A 81 7.61 -4.86 10.47
N PHE A 82 7.92 -5.91 9.71
CA PHE A 82 7.40 -6.09 8.37
C PHE A 82 5.87 -6.19 8.38
N LEU A 83 5.30 -7.04 9.24
CA LEU A 83 3.85 -7.18 9.36
C LEU A 83 3.17 -5.91 9.89
N ALA A 84 3.80 -5.18 10.82
CA ALA A 84 3.31 -3.90 11.30
C ALA A 84 3.28 -2.82 10.20
N MET A 85 4.22 -2.83 9.26
CA MET A 85 4.19 -1.95 8.10
C MET A 85 3.01 -2.28 7.18
N LEU A 86 2.77 -3.56 6.88
CA LEU A 86 1.64 -4.00 6.07
C LEU A 86 0.29 -3.71 6.73
N ALA A 87 0.18 -3.92 8.04
CA ALA A 87 -1.04 -3.62 8.79
C ALA A 87 -1.46 -2.15 8.69
N LYS A 88 -0.52 -1.21 8.57
CA LYS A 88 -0.82 0.21 8.37
C LYS A 88 -1.48 0.53 7.02
N LEU A 89 -1.46 -0.40 6.07
CA LEU A 89 -2.11 -0.26 4.77
C LEU A 89 -3.58 -0.72 4.80
N HIS A 90 -4.07 -1.12 5.97
CA HIS A 90 -5.46 -1.55 6.12
C HIS A 90 -6.43 -0.40 5.79
N PRO A 91 -7.48 -0.64 4.98
CA PRO A 91 -8.36 0.43 4.49
C PRO A 91 -9.16 1.12 5.59
N SER A 92 -9.34 0.50 6.77
CA SER A 92 -10.02 1.13 7.91
C SER A 92 -9.10 2.00 8.79
N LEU A 93 -7.83 2.13 8.44
CA LEU A 93 -6.87 2.93 9.19
C LEU A 93 -6.50 4.22 8.45
N PRO A 94 -6.16 5.30 9.19
CA PRO A 94 -5.66 6.52 8.59
C PRO A 94 -4.40 6.28 7.73
N PRO A 95 -4.28 6.93 6.57
CA PRO A 95 -5.22 7.90 5.98
C PRO A 95 -6.30 7.27 5.11
N PHE A 96 -6.36 5.94 4.98
CA PHE A 96 -7.21 5.22 4.03
C PHE A 96 -8.69 5.20 4.43
N ASP A 97 -9.00 5.34 5.71
CA ASP A 97 -10.35 5.47 6.26
C ASP A 97 -11.09 6.75 5.81
N ALA A 98 -10.36 7.70 5.22
CA ALA A 98 -10.93 8.90 4.63
C ALA A 98 -11.60 8.66 3.25
N PHE A 99 -11.38 7.48 2.66
CA PHE A 99 -11.95 7.16 1.35
C PHE A 99 -13.26 6.38 1.50
N ASP A 100 -14.25 6.74 0.70
CA ASP A 100 -15.59 6.12 0.66
C ASP A 100 -15.71 5.00 -0.39
N TRP A 101 -14.58 4.51 -0.90
CA TRP A 101 -14.51 3.40 -1.86
C TRP A 101 -13.56 2.30 -1.40
N PRO A 102 -13.80 1.05 -1.84
CA PRO A 102 -12.91 -0.06 -1.52
C PRO A 102 -11.52 0.13 -2.14
N PRO A 103 -10.47 -0.45 -1.56
CA PRO A 103 -9.12 -0.36 -2.11
C PRO A 103 -9.04 -1.11 -3.45
N HIS A 104 -8.54 -0.42 -4.47
CA HIS A 104 -8.32 -1.01 -5.79
C HIS A 104 -6.83 -1.37 -6.03
N VAL A 105 -5.94 -0.93 -5.17
CA VAL A 105 -4.51 -1.23 -5.24
C VAL A 105 -4.12 -2.19 -4.13
N HIS A 106 -3.46 -3.24 -4.51
CA HIS A 106 -2.91 -4.29 -3.65
C HIS A 106 -1.41 -4.43 -3.92
N LEU A 107 -0.70 -5.28 -3.17
CA LEU A 107 0.75 -5.38 -3.30
C LEU A 107 1.20 -6.75 -3.75
N ALA A 108 2.13 -6.79 -4.72
CA ALA A 108 3.05 -7.90 -4.95
C ALA A 108 4.35 -7.60 -4.22
N LEU A 109 4.85 -8.56 -3.45
CA LEU A 109 6.04 -8.38 -2.63
C LEU A 109 7.09 -9.40 -3.03
N PHE A 110 8.32 -8.93 -3.19
CA PHE A 110 9.51 -9.74 -3.41
C PHE A 110 10.28 -9.73 -2.10
N VAL A 111 10.12 -10.78 -1.30
CA VAL A 111 10.70 -10.88 0.03
C VAL A 111 12.06 -11.57 -0.06
N HIS A 112 13.09 -10.90 0.43
CA HIS A 112 14.46 -11.40 0.39
C HIS A 112 14.95 -11.80 1.78
N ARG A 113 14.91 -10.85 2.73
CA ARG A 113 15.48 -10.99 4.07
C ARG A 113 14.55 -10.44 5.15
N VAL A 114 13.43 -11.13 5.34
CA VAL A 114 12.53 -10.90 6.47
C VAL A 114 12.62 -12.12 7.38
N GLU A 115 12.97 -11.91 8.65
CA GLU A 115 13.13 -13.00 9.62
C GLU A 115 11.85 -13.83 9.75
N GLY A 116 11.99 -15.14 9.72
CA GLY A 116 10.85 -16.06 9.86
C GLY A 116 9.87 -16.07 8.68
N LEU A 117 10.22 -15.45 7.55
CA LEU A 117 9.52 -15.62 6.28
C LEU A 117 10.44 -16.29 5.26
N THR A 118 9.89 -17.20 4.49
CA THR A 118 10.59 -17.82 3.36
C THR A 118 10.84 -16.77 2.27
N PRO A 119 12.05 -16.63 1.72
CA PRO A 119 12.27 -15.78 0.55
C PRO A 119 11.36 -16.19 -0.60
N GLY A 120 10.76 -15.19 -1.28
CA GLY A 120 9.81 -15.53 -2.34
C GLY A 120 8.93 -14.39 -2.80
N VAL A 121 8.01 -14.74 -3.71
CA VAL A 121 6.93 -13.85 -4.16
C VAL A 121 5.75 -14.00 -3.24
N TYR A 122 5.27 -12.87 -2.75
CA TYR A 122 4.08 -12.76 -1.92
C TYR A 122 3.05 -11.84 -2.55
N VAL A 123 1.81 -12.00 -2.15
CA VAL A 123 0.75 -11.02 -2.39
C VAL A 123 0.15 -10.58 -1.06
N TYR A 124 -0.07 -9.27 -0.93
CA TYR A 124 -0.82 -8.70 0.17
C TYR A 124 -2.08 -8.05 -0.37
N SER A 125 -3.23 -8.56 0.07
CA SER A 125 -4.52 -8.00 -0.31
C SER A 125 -5.02 -7.00 0.74
N ARG A 126 -5.39 -5.81 0.32
CA ARG A 126 -6.05 -4.83 1.19
C ARG A 126 -7.54 -5.10 1.35
N GLU A 127 -8.10 -6.03 0.55
CA GLU A 127 -9.49 -6.46 0.59
C GLU A 127 -9.58 -8.00 0.51
N ALA A 128 -10.29 -8.62 1.46
CA ALA A 128 -10.37 -10.07 1.54
C ALA A 128 -11.12 -10.70 0.37
N SER A 129 -12.16 -10.01 -0.14
CA SER A 129 -13.05 -10.51 -1.20
C SER A 129 -12.34 -10.79 -2.54
N VAL A 130 -11.18 -10.19 -2.79
CA VAL A 130 -10.46 -10.38 -4.07
C VAL A 130 -9.56 -11.61 -4.09
N ILE A 131 -9.32 -12.27 -2.96
CA ILE A 131 -8.38 -13.39 -2.87
C ILE A 131 -8.85 -14.59 -3.70
N ASP A 132 -10.13 -14.94 -3.61
CA ASP A 132 -10.67 -16.09 -4.35
C ASP A 132 -10.73 -15.82 -5.85
N GLU A 133 -11.04 -14.58 -6.24
CA GLU A 133 -10.95 -14.13 -7.64
C GLU A 133 -9.51 -14.32 -8.16
N TRP A 134 -8.51 -13.86 -7.39
CA TRP A 134 -7.12 -13.95 -7.81
C TRP A 134 -6.61 -15.38 -7.90
N ARG A 135 -7.03 -16.25 -7.00
CA ARG A 135 -6.70 -17.68 -7.08
C ARG A 135 -7.16 -18.30 -8.39
N SER A 136 -8.33 -17.87 -8.90
CA SER A 136 -8.86 -18.37 -10.15
C SER A 136 -8.20 -17.78 -11.40
N LEU A 137 -7.64 -16.56 -11.29
CA LEU A 137 -7.04 -15.84 -12.42
C LEU A 137 -5.52 -16.04 -12.53
N MET A 138 -4.86 -16.34 -11.43
CA MET A 138 -3.42 -16.52 -11.38
C MET A 138 -3.03 -17.96 -11.72
N ARG A 139 -1.72 -18.18 -11.87
CA ARG A 139 -1.17 -19.50 -12.23
C ARG A 139 -1.52 -20.54 -11.18
N PRO A 140 -1.95 -21.74 -11.58
CA PRO A 140 -2.34 -22.81 -10.66
C PRO A 140 -1.17 -23.34 -9.81
N GLU A 141 0.08 -23.09 -10.23
CA GLU A 141 1.29 -23.50 -9.51
C GLU A 141 1.58 -22.64 -8.27
N PHE A 142 0.88 -21.53 -8.07
CA PHE A 142 1.06 -20.69 -6.89
C PHE A 142 0.47 -21.36 -5.64
N LEU A 143 1.26 -21.32 -4.55
CA LEU A 143 0.93 -22.06 -3.32
C LEU A 143 -0.26 -21.47 -2.56
N TRP A 144 -0.39 -20.15 -2.54
CA TRP A 144 -1.39 -19.42 -1.73
C TRP A 144 -1.33 -19.76 -0.24
N GLU A 145 -0.12 -20.02 0.28
CA GLU A 145 0.11 -20.27 1.70
C GLU A 145 -0.05 -18.97 2.50
N GLN A 146 -1.00 -18.97 3.44
CA GLN A 146 -1.23 -17.81 4.28
C GLN A 146 -0.13 -17.71 5.36
N THR A 147 0.64 -16.64 5.35
CA THR A 147 1.77 -16.39 6.25
C THR A 147 1.52 -15.22 7.22
N GLY A 148 0.43 -14.51 7.03
CA GLY A 148 0.00 -13.38 7.86
C GLY A 148 -1.44 -12.98 7.54
N ASP A 149 -1.94 -11.94 8.21
CA ASP A 149 -3.25 -11.38 7.85
C ASP A 149 -3.18 -10.84 6.42
N ARG A 150 -4.00 -11.42 5.51
CA ARG A 150 -4.08 -11.06 4.08
C ARG A 150 -2.75 -11.13 3.32
N LEU A 151 -1.72 -11.80 3.87
CA LEU A 151 -0.42 -12.02 3.25
C LEU A 151 -0.28 -13.49 2.87
N PHE A 152 -0.04 -13.75 1.59
CA PHE A 152 0.05 -15.09 1.02
C PHE A 152 1.37 -15.26 0.27
N LEU A 153 2.09 -16.34 0.58
CA LEU A 153 3.24 -16.79 -0.20
C LEU A 153 2.71 -17.48 -1.47
N LEU A 154 3.15 -16.99 -2.62
CA LEU A 154 2.80 -17.55 -3.93
C LEU A 154 3.89 -18.49 -4.45
N LEU A 155 5.15 -18.09 -4.33
CA LEU A 155 6.28 -18.85 -4.87
C LEU A 155 7.49 -18.74 -3.94
N PRO A 156 7.92 -19.84 -3.27
CA PRO A 156 9.12 -19.88 -2.47
C PRO A 156 10.35 -20.01 -3.38
N THR A 157 11.10 -18.93 -3.55
CA THR A 157 12.31 -18.92 -4.37
C THR A 157 13.15 -17.68 -4.06
N ASP A 158 14.41 -17.69 -4.44
CA ASP A 158 15.21 -16.46 -4.46
C ASP A 158 14.67 -15.53 -5.55
N VAL A 159 14.20 -14.37 -5.13
CA VAL A 159 13.58 -13.36 -6.01
C VAL A 159 14.45 -12.11 -6.20
N THR A 160 15.69 -12.11 -5.72
CA THR A 160 16.61 -10.96 -5.80
C THR A 160 16.84 -10.52 -7.25
N TRP A 161 17.15 -11.49 -8.13
CA TRP A 161 17.33 -11.20 -9.55
C TRP A 161 16.06 -10.64 -10.20
N ALA A 162 14.91 -11.25 -9.93
CA ALA A 162 13.62 -10.81 -10.48
C ALA A 162 13.28 -9.39 -10.01
N ALA A 163 13.45 -9.11 -8.72
CA ALA A 163 13.22 -7.79 -8.15
C ALA A 163 14.11 -6.71 -8.80
N ASN A 164 15.38 -7.02 -9.02
CA ASN A 164 16.30 -6.13 -9.73
C ASN A 164 15.81 -5.84 -11.16
N ARG A 165 15.50 -6.88 -11.94
CA ARG A 165 15.07 -6.75 -13.35
C ARG A 165 13.80 -5.95 -13.53
N ILE A 166 12.76 -6.21 -12.72
CA ILE A 166 11.49 -5.47 -12.81
C ILE A 166 11.59 -4.04 -12.28
N SER A 167 12.67 -3.73 -11.56
CA SER A 167 12.95 -2.38 -11.03
C SER A 167 14.01 -1.66 -11.88
N CYS A 168 14.01 -1.88 -13.19
CA CYS A 168 14.93 -1.23 -14.14
C CYS A 168 16.41 -1.49 -13.83
N ASP A 169 16.77 -2.71 -13.43
CA ASP A 169 18.11 -3.13 -13.06
C ASP A 169 18.72 -2.35 -11.87
N GLN A 170 17.84 -1.88 -10.97
CA GLN A 170 18.31 -1.17 -9.78
C GLN A 170 18.61 -2.14 -8.64
N ALA A 171 19.90 -2.19 -8.24
CA ALA A 171 20.36 -3.03 -7.14
C ALA A 171 19.65 -2.75 -5.81
N ILE A 172 19.15 -1.54 -5.59
CA ILE A 172 18.38 -1.19 -4.40
C ILE A 172 17.14 -2.10 -4.19
N ALA A 173 16.55 -2.63 -5.27
CA ALA A 173 15.40 -3.53 -5.18
C ALA A 173 15.79 -4.94 -4.72
N SER A 174 16.98 -5.41 -5.06
CA SER A 174 17.53 -6.72 -4.65
C SER A 174 18.26 -6.66 -3.31
N ASP A 175 18.91 -5.54 -3.00
CA ASP A 175 19.71 -5.37 -1.79
C ASP A 175 18.87 -4.94 -0.58
N GLY A 176 17.64 -4.51 -0.77
CA GLY A 176 16.67 -4.28 0.29
C GLY A 176 16.20 -5.57 0.98
N CYS A 177 15.56 -5.49 2.14
CA CYS A 177 14.99 -6.66 2.79
C CYS A 177 13.79 -7.23 2.00
N PHE A 178 13.10 -6.37 1.30
CA PHE A 178 12.03 -6.68 0.34
C PHE A 178 11.86 -5.53 -0.64
N SER A 179 11.24 -5.80 -1.77
CA SER A 179 10.71 -4.78 -2.69
C SER A 179 9.24 -5.06 -2.97
N LEU A 180 8.54 -4.05 -3.46
CA LEU A 180 7.12 -4.20 -3.75
C LEU A 180 6.72 -3.57 -5.09
N GLY A 181 5.72 -4.18 -5.73
CA GLY A 181 4.96 -3.63 -6.83
C GLY A 181 3.50 -3.45 -6.43
N MET A 182 2.82 -2.55 -7.11
CA MET A 182 1.39 -2.31 -6.92
C MET A 182 0.60 -3.00 -8.03
N ILE A 183 -0.46 -3.73 -7.64
CA ILE A 183 -1.40 -4.36 -8.56
C ILE A 183 -2.72 -3.62 -8.44
N ALA A 184 -3.17 -3.00 -9.53
CA ALA A 184 -4.40 -2.23 -9.55
C ALA A 184 -5.52 -2.95 -10.34
N ARG A 185 -6.72 -2.99 -9.77
CA ARG A 185 -7.96 -3.45 -10.44
C ARG A 185 -8.55 -2.30 -11.26
N VAL A 186 -7.96 -2.05 -12.43
CA VAL A 186 -8.27 -0.86 -13.24
C VAL A 186 -9.63 -0.97 -13.90
N GLU A 187 -9.92 -2.06 -14.61
CA GLU A 187 -11.11 -2.16 -15.46
C GLU A 187 -12.42 -2.08 -14.67
N SER A 188 -12.54 -2.83 -13.58
CA SER A 188 -13.76 -2.82 -12.75
C SER A 188 -14.00 -1.42 -12.17
N ALA A 189 -12.96 -0.80 -11.63
CA ALA A 189 -13.05 0.53 -11.05
C ALA A 189 -13.47 1.61 -12.05
N LEU A 190 -12.94 1.57 -13.28
CA LEU A 190 -13.28 2.53 -14.33
C LEU A 190 -14.68 2.26 -14.92
N ARG A 191 -15.08 1.00 -15.04
CA ARG A 191 -16.41 0.62 -15.50
C ARG A 191 -17.50 1.13 -14.55
N ASP A 192 -17.27 0.98 -13.24
CA ASP A 192 -18.27 1.33 -12.22
C ASP A 192 -18.33 2.83 -11.93
N ARG A 193 -17.21 3.54 -12.08
CA ARG A 193 -17.07 4.93 -11.64
C ARG A 193 -16.72 5.92 -12.75
N GLY A 194 -16.46 5.44 -13.96
CA GLY A 194 -16.08 6.26 -15.11
C GLY A 194 -14.56 6.57 -15.17
N GLU A 195 -14.11 7.06 -16.30
CA GLU A 195 -12.70 7.27 -16.62
C GLU A 195 -12.00 8.28 -15.68
N TRP A 196 -12.75 9.24 -15.15
CA TRP A 196 -12.23 10.23 -14.20
C TRP A 196 -11.65 9.58 -12.93
N PHE A 197 -12.12 8.36 -12.57
CA PHE A 197 -11.70 7.65 -11.39
C PHE A 197 -10.26 7.13 -11.48
N TYR A 198 -9.69 7.07 -12.67
CA TYR A 198 -8.28 6.68 -12.87
C TYR A 198 -7.32 7.40 -11.92
N ARG A 199 -7.54 8.68 -11.66
CA ARG A 199 -6.73 9.48 -10.71
C ARG A 199 -6.82 8.99 -9.28
N ARG A 200 -7.91 8.32 -8.92
CA ARG A 200 -8.20 7.85 -7.57
C ARG A 200 -7.74 6.41 -7.31
N LEU A 201 -7.39 5.68 -8.36
CA LEU A 201 -6.95 4.29 -8.24
C LEU A 201 -5.73 4.11 -7.35
N PHE A 202 -4.84 5.09 -7.34
CA PHE A 202 -3.55 5.01 -6.65
C PHE A 202 -3.58 5.60 -5.24
N TRP A 203 -4.75 5.88 -4.70
CA TRP A 203 -4.93 6.45 -3.35
C TRP A 203 -5.40 5.38 -2.32
#